data_7aa3f66d697ec2c76fc78edf202062e4
#
_entry.id   7aa3f66d697ec2c76fc78edf202062e4
#
_cell.length_a   1.000
_cell.length_b   1.000
_cell.length_c   1.000
_cell.angle_alpha   90.00
_cell.angle_beta   90.00
_cell.angle_gamma   90.00
#
_symmetry.space_group_name_H-M   'P 1'
#
loop_
_entity.id
_entity.type
_entity.pdbx_description
1 polymer ?
#
loop_
_entity_poly.entity_id
_entity_poly.type
_entity_poly.pdbx_seq_one_letter_code
_entity_poly.pdbx_strand_id
1 'polypeptide(L)'
;MFARVRSWLRCLRCSHVADIVGRMAIRLISRAAAVVLGVGVIVAGCADRSRVSREDSRPRVLTTFTVLADLARNVAGDRLQVHSIVKEGAEIHGYQPTPSDIERSVGADLLVENGLGLELWARRFTAAAGDIPTVTLSEGMEPLLIREDAYAGKPNPHAWMSPKRAMDYVDRLREAFTNLDPDGAEDYANNADAYNKKLQALDGELREVLATIPPQHRVLVSCEGAFTYLATDYGLEEAFLWPVNAESEITPKRMARLINTVRERAVPAVFCESTVSDKAQREVAAAANSRFGGTFFVDSLSKPDGPAPTLLELQRHNVKLILDGLTDRGEDG
;
A
#
# COMPACT_ATOMS: atom_id res chain seq x y z
N MET A 1 -50.26 -72.00 -24.35
CA MET A 1 -51.05 -73.09 -23.73
C MET A 1 -52.09 -72.38 -22.85
N PHE A 2 -53.34 -72.39 -23.36
CA PHE A 2 -54.64 -72.53 -22.72
C PHE A 2 -54.83 -71.86 -21.32
N ALA A 3 -55.92 -71.25 -20.99
CA ALA A 3 -57.25 -70.98 -21.52
C ALA A 3 -58.05 -70.28 -20.40
N ARG A 4 -58.95 -69.41 -20.81
CA ARG A 4 -60.36 -69.25 -20.36
C ARG A 4 -60.61 -69.22 -18.82
N VAL A 5 -61.46 -68.31 -18.35
CA VAL A 5 -62.93 -68.32 -18.42
C VAL A 5 -63.54 -66.99 -17.87
N ARG A 6 -64.31 -66.38 -18.68
CA ARG A 6 -65.59 -65.64 -18.61
C ARG A 6 -66.36 -65.50 -17.28
N SER A 7 -66.77 -64.26 -17.11
CA SER A 7 -68.12 -63.77 -16.80
C SER A 7 -68.65 -63.93 -15.39
N TRP A 8 -69.19 -62.84 -14.89
CA TRP A 8 -70.63 -62.60 -14.66
C TRP A 8 -70.97 -61.15 -14.35
N LEU A 9 -71.96 -60.67 -15.03
CA LEU A 9 -72.64 -59.38 -14.93
C LEU A 9 -73.50 -59.27 -13.66
N ARG A 10 -73.60 -58.04 -13.07
CA ARG A 10 -74.83 -57.25 -13.01
C ARG A 10 -74.79 -56.26 -11.84
N CYS A 11 -74.84 -54.99 -12.21
CA CYS A 11 -75.84 -54.02 -11.75
C CYS A 11 -76.05 -53.83 -10.26
N LEU A 12 -75.62 -52.64 -9.76
CA LEU A 12 -76.46 -51.87 -8.77
C LEU A 12 -75.90 -50.46 -8.59
N ARG A 13 -76.76 -49.51 -8.94
CA ARG A 13 -76.83 -48.11 -8.51
C ARG A 13 -75.74 -47.08 -8.92
N CYS A 14 -76.08 -46.42 -9.99
CA CYS A 14 -75.47 -45.16 -10.52
C CYS A 14 -75.88 -43.90 -9.70
N SER A 15 -75.95 -43.89 -8.41
CA SER A 15 -76.23 -42.63 -7.68
C SER A 15 -75.17 -42.18 -6.69
N HIS A 16 -74.22 -43.03 -6.36
CA HIS A 16 -73.13 -42.67 -5.41
C HIS A 16 -71.80 -42.28 -6.08
N VAL A 17 -71.65 -42.51 -7.37
CA VAL A 17 -70.38 -42.22 -8.10
C VAL A 17 -70.27 -40.75 -8.45
N ALA A 18 -71.43 -40.09 -8.73
CA ALA A 18 -71.39 -38.65 -9.10
C ALA A 18 -71.00 -37.74 -7.93
N ASP A 19 -71.34 -38.10 -6.69
CA ASP A 19 -71.04 -37.26 -5.53
C ASP A 19 -69.57 -37.42 -5.06
N ILE A 20 -68.99 -38.59 -5.30
CA ILE A 20 -67.56 -38.83 -4.95
C ILE A 20 -66.66 -38.14 -5.99
N VAL A 21 -66.97 -38.12 -7.27
CA VAL A 21 -66.20 -37.47 -8.31
C VAL A 21 -66.26 -35.94 -8.18
N GLY A 22 -67.44 -35.38 -7.83
CA GLY A 22 -67.61 -33.93 -7.61
C GLY A 22 -66.80 -33.42 -6.43
N ARG A 23 -66.77 -34.19 -5.30
CA ARG A 23 -65.99 -33.83 -4.11
C ARG A 23 -64.49 -34.04 -4.30
N MET A 24 -64.07 -34.97 -5.13
CA MET A 24 -62.66 -35.14 -5.48
C MET A 24 -62.17 -34.06 -6.44
N ALA A 25 -62.97 -33.63 -7.43
CA ALA A 25 -62.64 -32.55 -8.34
C ALA A 25 -62.49 -31.22 -7.61
N ILE A 26 -63.38 -30.86 -6.70
CA ILE A 26 -63.30 -29.62 -5.90
C ILE A 26 -62.09 -29.63 -4.97
N ARG A 27 -61.71 -30.76 -4.38
CA ARG A 27 -60.49 -30.87 -3.53
C ARG A 27 -59.20 -30.85 -4.34
N LEU A 28 -59.20 -31.30 -5.61
CA LEU A 28 -58.06 -31.21 -6.51
C LEU A 28 -57.84 -29.79 -7.00
N ILE A 29 -58.91 -29.07 -7.35
CA ILE A 29 -58.85 -27.67 -7.82
C ILE A 29 -58.43 -26.76 -6.67
N SER A 30 -58.90 -26.94 -5.45
CA SER A 30 -58.47 -26.15 -4.28
C SER A 30 -57.02 -26.41 -3.88
N ARG A 31 -56.48 -27.62 -4.08
CA ARG A 31 -55.07 -27.94 -3.87
C ARG A 31 -54.16 -27.40 -4.98
N ALA A 32 -54.61 -27.41 -6.21
CA ALA A 32 -53.89 -26.80 -7.34
C ALA A 32 -53.82 -25.28 -7.23
N ALA A 33 -54.89 -24.61 -6.79
CA ALA A 33 -54.90 -23.17 -6.56
C ALA A 33 -53.97 -22.76 -5.38
N ALA A 34 -53.90 -23.55 -4.31
CA ALA A 34 -53.00 -23.30 -3.19
C ALA A 34 -51.51 -23.51 -3.55
N VAL A 35 -51.20 -24.44 -4.46
CA VAL A 35 -49.85 -24.69 -4.94
C VAL A 35 -49.38 -23.58 -5.90
N VAL A 36 -50.29 -23.07 -6.77
CA VAL A 36 -49.96 -21.96 -7.67
C VAL A 36 -49.74 -20.64 -6.92
N LEU A 37 -50.55 -20.36 -5.88
CA LEU A 37 -50.35 -19.21 -5.00
C LEU A 37 -49.04 -19.34 -4.16
N GLY A 38 -48.73 -20.53 -3.69
CA GLY A 38 -47.50 -20.78 -2.94
C GLY A 38 -46.24 -20.64 -3.77
N VAL A 39 -46.24 -21.09 -5.04
CA VAL A 39 -45.13 -20.94 -5.99
C VAL A 39 -44.99 -19.48 -6.43
N GLY A 40 -46.11 -18.74 -6.65
CA GLY A 40 -46.06 -17.33 -6.98
C GLY A 40 -45.39 -16.45 -5.89
N VAL A 41 -45.63 -16.75 -4.62
CA VAL A 41 -45.03 -16.03 -3.48
C VAL A 41 -43.53 -16.40 -3.32
N ILE A 42 -43.13 -17.65 -3.61
CA ILE A 42 -41.73 -18.05 -3.58
C ILE A 42 -40.93 -17.41 -4.71
N VAL A 43 -41.50 -17.25 -5.92
CA VAL A 43 -40.82 -16.60 -7.05
C VAL A 43 -40.73 -15.08 -6.86
N ALA A 44 -41.72 -14.43 -6.23
CA ALA A 44 -41.66 -13.01 -5.89
C ALA A 44 -40.66 -12.73 -4.72
N GLY A 45 -40.46 -13.68 -3.80
CA GLY A 45 -39.47 -13.58 -2.71
C GLY A 45 -38.00 -13.79 -3.15
N CYS A 46 -37.76 -14.43 -4.31
CA CYS A 46 -36.43 -14.59 -4.88
C CYS A 46 -35.97 -13.43 -5.77
N ALA A 47 -36.87 -12.54 -6.19
CA ALA A 47 -36.52 -11.38 -7.01
C ALA A 47 -35.89 -10.24 -6.21
N ASP A 48 -35.95 -10.25 -4.87
CA ASP A 48 -35.35 -9.21 -4.00
C ASP A 48 -34.05 -9.66 -3.33
N ARG A 49 -33.46 -10.80 -3.75
CA ARG A 49 -32.17 -11.31 -3.25
C ARG A 49 -31.02 -11.16 -4.23
N SER A 50 -31.20 -10.48 -5.33
CA SER A 50 -30.11 -10.08 -6.23
C SER A 50 -29.78 -8.59 -6.10
N ARG A 51 -29.73 -8.06 -4.87
CA ARG A 51 -28.65 -7.11 -4.57
C ARG A 51 -27.39 -7.95 -4.41
N VAL A 52 -26.94 -8.58 -5.49
CA VAL A 52 -25.52 -8.77 -5.74
C VAL A 52 -24.94 -7.38 -5.53
N SER A 53 -24.17 -7.19 -4.48
CA SER A 53 -23.27 -6.05 -4.38
C SER A 53 -22.67 -5.91 -5.77
N ARG A 54 -22.94 -4.81 -6.47
CA ARG A 54 -22.23 -4.50 -7.71
C ARG A 54 -20.78 -4.62 -7.29
N GLU A 55 -20.11 -5.68 -7.72
CA GLU A 55 -18.67 -5.80 -7.61
C GLU A 55 -18.13 -4.48 -8.14
N ASP A 56 -17.34 -3.79 -7.35
CA ASP A 56 -16.77 -2.51 -7.74
C ASP A 56 -15.93 -2.78 -9.01
N SER A 57 -16.42 -2.33 -10.15
CA SER A 57 -15.84 -2.65 -11.46
C SER A 57 -14.62 -1.79 -11.81
N ARG A 58 -14.17 -0.92 -10.88
CA ARG A 58 -12.99 -0.12 -11.09
C ARG A 58 -11.73 -1.00 -11.13
N PRO A 59 -10.78 -0.71 -12.04
CA PRO A 59 -9.51 -1.44 -12.06
C PRO A 59 -8.80 -1.41 -10.71
N ARG A 60 -8.19 -2.55 -10.36
CA ARG A 60 -7.52 -2.77 -9.08
C ARG A 60 -6.01 -2.62 -9.25
N VAL A 61 -5.45 -1.66 -8.54
CA VAL A 61 -4.02 -1.37 -8.50
C VAL A 61 -3.46 -1.82 -7.15
N LEU A 62 -2.43 -2.63 -7.20
CA LEU A 62 -1.61 -2.96 -6.03
C LEU A 62 -0.36 -2.09 -6.02
N THR A 63 0.06 -1.69 -4.85
CA THR A 63 1.37 -1.07 -4.63
C THR A 63 2.17 -1.91 -3.65
N THR A 64 3.47 -1.90 -3.76
CA THR A 64 4.32 -2.71 -2.88
C THR A 64 4.25 -2.23 -1.43
N PHE A 65 4.20 -0.91 -1.18
CA PHE A 65 4.12 -0.35 0.17
C PHE A 65 3.30 0.94 0.25
N THR A 66 3.09 1.42 1.47
CA THR A 66 2.10 2.45 1.80
C THR A 66 2.39 3.82 1.20
N VAL A 67 3.67 4.19 1.03
CA VAL A 67 4.04 5.48 0.40
C VAL A 67 3.64 5.50 -1.07
N LEU A 68 3.90 4.40 -1.81
CA LEU A 68 3.45 4.30 -3.19
C LEU A 68 1.93 4.26 -3.29
N ALA A 69 1.25 3.67 -2.29
CA ALA A 69 -0.21 3.67 -2.23
C ALA A 69 -0.78 5.09 -2.06
N ASP A 70 -0.13 5.95 -1.27
CA ASP A 70 -0.54 7.35 -1.12
C ASP A 70 -0.36 8.12 -2.43
N LEU A 71 0.81 8.02 -3.07
CA LEU A 71 1.06 8.61 -4.38
C LEU A 71 0.03 8.14 -5.42
N ALA A 72 -0.17 6.83 -5.51
CA ALA A 72 -1.11 6.22 -6.44
C ALA A 72 -2.55 6.69 -6.21
N ARG A 73 -3.03 6.78 -4.96
CA ARG A 73 -4.37 7.29 -4.64
C ARG A 73 -4.55 8.74 -5.02
N ASN A 74 -3.52 9.57 -4.81
CA ASN A 74 -3.58 10.98 -5.19
C ASN A 74 -3.70 11.18 -6.71
N VAL A 75 -3.11 10.30 -7.53
CA VAL A 75 -3.23 10.35 -9.00
C VAL A 75 -4.51 9.65 -9.48
N ALA A 76 -4.86 8.51 -8.90
CA ALA A 76 -6.03 7.71 -9.28
C ALA A 76 -7.37 8.43 -9.01
N GLY A 77 -7.44 9.22 -7.93
CA GLY A 77 -8.74 9.72 -7.44
C GLY A 77 -9.70 8.56 -7.15
N ASP A 78 -10.94 8.71 -7.59
CA ASP A 78 -11.98 7.69 -7.41
C ASP A 78 -12.07 6.68 -8.57
N ARG A 79 -11.21 6.78 -9.59
CA ARG A 79 -11.29 5.92 -10.76
C ARG A 79 -10.72 4.52 -10.57
N LEU A 80 -9.73 4.36 -9.71
CA LEU A 80 -9.05 3.09 -9.46
C LEU A 80 -9.14 2.70 -7.99
N GLN A 81 -9.11 1.39 -7.72
CA GLN A 81 -9.00 0.85 -6.37
C GLN A 81 -7.51 0.62 -6.05
N VAL A 82 -6.94 1.41 -5.15
CA VAL A 82 -5.52 1.32 -4.78
C VAL A 82 -5.32 0.67 -3.42
N HIS A 83 -4.57 -0.43 -3.39
CA HIS A 83 -4.25 -1.19 -2.18
C HIS A 83 -2.74 -1.39 -2.02
N SER A 84 -2.24 -1.29 -0.79
CA SER A 84 -0.87 -1.66 -0.46
C SER A 84 -0.75 -3.14 -0.08
N ILE A 85 0.28 -3.82 -0.57
CA ILE A 85 0.62 -5.19 -0.17
C ILE A 85 1.18 -5.17 1.26
N VAL A 86 2.23 -4.39 1.47
CA VAL A 86 2.85 -4.20 2.79
C VAL A 86 2.03 -3.18 3.58
N LYS A 87 1.73 -3.50 4.83
CA LYS A 87 0.90 -2.68 5.73
C LYS A 87 1.74 -1.62 6.44
N GLU A 88 1.04 -0.65 7.02
CA GLU A 88 1.67 0.37 7.85
C GLU A 88 2.51 -0.26 8.96
N GLY A 89 3.71 0.29 9.17
CA GLY A 89 4.67 -0.12 10.19
C GLY A 89 5.47 -1.37 9.88
N ALA A 90 5.28 -1.99 8.71
CA ALA A 90 6.05 -3.16 8.32
C ALA A 90 7.27 -2.78 7.46
N GLU A 91 8.35 -3.54 7.64
CA GLU A 91 9.58 -3.47 6.87
C GLU A 91 9.35 -3.93 5.42
N ILE A 92 9.89 -3.18 4.45
CA ILE A 92 9.66 -3.43 3.02
C ILE A 92 10.79 -4.24 2.34
N HIS A 93 12.03 -3.98 2.70
CA HIS A 93 13.19 -4.56 1.99
C HIS A 93 13.24 -6.08 2.11
N GLY A 94 13.12 -6.61 3.31
CA GLY A 94 13.10 -8.03 3.63
C GLY A 94 11.71 -8.67 3.66
N TYR A 95 10.69 -8.00 3.12
CA TYR A 95 9.31 -8.47 3.20
C TYR A 95 9.13 -9.87 2.61
N GLN A 96 8.37 -10.70 3.30
CA GLN A 96 8.00 -12.04 2.83
C GLN A 96 6.49 -12.08 2.67
N PRO A 97 5.99 -12.07 1.42
CA PRO A 97 4.56 -12.14 1.15
C PRO A 97 3.91 -13.38 1.77
N THR A 98 2.80 -13.17 2.44
CA THR A 98 2.01 -14.24 3.05
C THR A 98 1.03 -14.82 2.03
N PRO A 99 0.48 -16.04 2.26
CA PRO A 99 -0.60 -16.57 1.42
C PRO A 99 -1.78 -15.61 1.28
N SER A 100 -2.14 -14.87 2.33
CA SER A 100 -3.22 -13.89 2.27
C SER A 100 -2.89 -12.67 1.42
N ASP A 101 -1.61 -12.30 1.25
CA ASP A 101 -1.21 -11.24 0.34
C ASP A 101 -1.40 -11.69 -1.11
N ILE A 102 -1.04 -12.94 -1.41
CA ILE A 102 -1.25 -13.55 -2.72
C ILE A 102 -2.74 -13.66 -3.05
N GLU A 103 -3.56 -14.14 -2.10
CA GLU A 103 -5.01 -14.23 -2.29
C GLU A 103 -5.64 -12.86 -2.60
N ARG A 104 -5.22 -11.80 -1.90
CA ARG A 104 -5.71 -10.43 -2.15
C ARG A 104 -5.25 -9.86 -3.49
N SER A 105 -4.18 -10.38 -4.06
CA SER A 105 -3.64 -9.90 -5.34
C SER A 105 -4.32 -10.52 -6.57
N VAL A 106 -5.02 -11.63 -6.38
CA VAL A 106 -5.75 -12.28 -7.49
C VAL A 106 -6.75 -11.30 -8.11
N GLY A 107 -6.64 -11.15 -9.44
CA GLY A 107 -7.48 -10.20 -10.18
C GLY A 107 -7.06 -8.74 -10.05
N ALA A 108 -5.83 -8.45 -9.62
CA ALA A 108 -5.27 -7.11 -9.77
C ALA A 108 -4.88 -6.86 -11.23
N ASP A 109 -5.17 -5.63 -11.70
CA ASP A 109 -4.92 -5.22 -13.08
C ASP A 109 -3.54 -4.59 -13.26
N LEU A 110 -2.94 -4.07 -12.17
CA LEU A 110 -1.62 -3.44 -12.17
C LEU A 110 -0.92 -3.60 -10.83
N LEU A 111 0.38 -3.88 -10.85
CA LEU A 111 1.28 -3.74 -9.71
C LEU A 111 2.18 -2.50 -9.90
N VAL A 112 2.30 -1.68 -8.88
CA VAL A 112 3.20 -0.54 -8.81
C VAL A 112 4.32 -0.85 -7.82
N GLU A 113 5.55 -0.85 -8.30
CA GLU A 113 6.76 -1.04 -7.49
C GLU A 113 7.69 0.17 -7.57
N ASN A 114 8.55 0.33 -6.58
CA ASN A 114 9.58 1.37 -6.57
C ASN A 114 10.69 1.08 -7.59
N GLY A 115 11.22 -0.13 -7.57
CA GLY A 115 12.41 -0.50 -8.32
C GLY A 115 13.71 -0.19 -7.56
N LEU A 116 14.81 0.04 -8.28
CA LEU A 116 16.15 0.27 -7.73
C LEU A 116 16.64 -0.84 -6.79
N GLY A 117 16.03 -2.03 -6.90
CA GLY A 117 16.37 -3.20 -6.07
C GLY A 117 15.73 -3.22 -4.68
N LEU A 118 14.71 -2.37 -4.42
CA LEU A 118 14.00 -2.33 -3.15
C LEU A 118 13.24 -3.65 -2.91
N GLU A 119 12.36 -4.00 -3.83
CA GLU A 119 11.42 -5.11 -3.66
C GLU A 119 11.90 -6.38 -4.39
N LEU A 120 13.02 -6.95 -3.97
CA LEU A 120 13.52 -8.20 -4.58
C LEU A 120 12.53 -9.37 -4.44
N TRP A 121 11.61 -9.30 -3.49
CA TRP A 121 10.55 -10.26 -3.27
C TRP A 121 9.39 -10.14 -4.29
N ALA A 122 9.20 -8.98 -4.93
CA ALA A 122 8.05 -8.71 -5.80
C ALA A 122 7.98 -9.68 -6.98
N ARG A 123 9.11 -10.09 -7.56
CA ARG A 123 9.14 -11.09 -8.64
C ARG A 123 8.54 -12.45 -8.24
N ARG A 124 8.80 -12.90 -7.00
CA ARG A 124 8.22 -14.15 -6.50
C ARG A 124 6.74 -13.99 -6.21
N PHE A 125 6.35 -12.80 -5.78
CA PHE A 125 4.97 -12.45 -5.53
C PHE A 125 4.16 -12.46 -6.83
N THR A 126 4.59 -11.77 -7.89
CA THR A 126 3.89 -11.73 -9.18
C THR A 126 3.78 -13.10 -9.81
N ALA A 127 4.84 -13.90 -9.78
CA ALA A 127 4.82 -15.28 -10.30
C ALA A 127 3.79 -16.18 -9.56
N ALA A 128 3.54 -15.92 -8.27
CA ALA A 128 2.54 -16.66 -7.49
C ALA A 128 1.12 -16.12 -7.67
N ALA A 129 0.98 -14.82 -7.96
CA ALA A 129 -0.29 -14.10 -8.07
C ALA A 129 -0.90 -14.11 -9.48
N GLY A 130 -0.16 -14.56 -10.53
CA GLY A 130 -0.67 -14.72 -11.90
C GLY A 130 -0.22 -13.64 -12.89
N ASP A 131 1.07 -13.33 -12.94
CA ASP A 131 1.70 -12.43 -13.94
C ASP A 131 1.01 -11.05 -14.07
N ILE A 132 0.85 -10.37 -12.95
CA ILE A 132 0.24 -9.04 -12.89
C ILE A 132 1.14 -8.06 -13.67
N PRO A 133 0.62 -7.27 -14.63
CA PRO A 133 1.36 -6.18 -15.27
C PRO A 133 1.99 -5.27 -14.21
N THR A 134 3.27 -4.94 -14.38
CA THR A 134 4.02 -4.18 -13.36
C THR A 134 4.59 -2.90 -13.95
N VAL A 135 4.46 -1.80 -13.22
CA VAL A 135 5.14 -0.53 -13.49
C VAL A 135 6.14 -0.24 -12.40
N THR A 136 7.35 0.13 -12.79
CA THR A 136 8.44 0.53 -11.90
C THR A 136 8.54 2.06 -11.90
N LEU A 137 8.30 2.71 -10.74
CA LEU A 137 8.21 4.17 -10.66
C LEU A 137 9.55 4.88 -10.85
N SER A 138 10.65 4.24 -10.49
CA SER A 138 12.01 4.79 -10.69
C SER A 138 12.59 4.53 -12.07
N GLU A 139 11.86 3.92 -12.99
CA GLU A 139 12.36 3.64 -14.33
C GLU A 139 12.66 4.95 -15.09
N GLY A 140 13.85 5.02 -15.70
CA GLY A 140 14.33 6.22 -16.40
C GLY A 140 14.96 7.29 -15.49
N MET A 141 14.89 7.13 -14.16
CA MET A 141 15.57 8.01 -13.22
C MET A 141 17.06 7.66 -13.11
N GLU A 142 17.94 8.67 -13.08
CA GLU A 142 19.34 8.46 -12.75
C GLU A 142 19.49 8.25 -11.23
N PRO A 143 19.90 7.05 -10.78
CA PRO A 143 19.94 6.75 -9.36
C PRO A 143 21.17 7.35 -8.69
N LEU A 144 21.01 7.80 -7.44
CA LEU A 144 22.16 8.03 -6.56
C LEU A 144 22.68 6.69 -6.03
N LEU A 145 24.00 6.54 -6.01
CA LEU A 145 24.63 5.29 -5.63
C LEU A 145 25.01 5.29 -4.15
N ILE A 146 24.85 4.14 -3.53
CA ILE A 146 25.35 3.86 -2.19
C ILE A 146 26.88 3.91 -2.25
N ARG A 147 27.52 4.62 -1.33
CA ARG A 147 28.97 4.88 -1.36
C ARG A 147 29.77 3.97 -0.47
N GLU A 148 29.12 3.21 0.43
CA GLU A 148 29.77 2.50 1.50
C GLU A 148 29.49 0.99 1.50
N ASP A 149 30.46 0.24 2.06
CA ASP A 149 30.37 -1.17 2.41
C ASP A 149 30.06 -2.13 1.23
N ALA A 150 29.39 -3.24 1.50
CA ALA A 150 29.07 -4.28 0.52
C ALA A 150 28.05 -3.82 -0.56
N TYR A 151 27.39 -2.69 -0.34
CA TYR A 151 26.41 -2.11 -1.25
C TYR A 151 27.00 -1.00 -2.12
N ALA A 152 28.28 -0.66 -1.96
CA ALA A 152 28.93 0.39 -2.75
C ALA A 152 28.75 0.16 -4.27
N GLY A 153 28.30 1.20 -4.98
CA GLY A 153 28.01 1.17 -6.40
C GLY A 153 26.61 0.64 -6.76
N LYS A 154 25.82 0.15 -5.80
CA LYS A 154 24.41 -0.19 -6.02
C LYS A 154 23.54 1.06 -5.94
N PRO A 155 22.39 1.12 -6.66
CA PRO A 155 21.43 2.19 -6.51
C PRO A 155 20.90 2.29 -5.09
N ASN A 156 20.75 3.52 -4.57
CA ASN A 156 19.96 3.76 -3.37
C ASN A 156 18.48 3.78 -3.78
N PRO A 157 17.59 3.01 -3.13
CA PRO A 157 16.21 2.92 -3.59
C PRO A 157 15.30 4.06 -3.13
N HIS A 158 15.69 4.87 -2.13
CA HIS A 158 14.82 5.78 -1.38
C HIS A 158 14.58 7.13 -2.09
N ALA A 159 14.31 7.12 -3.41
CA ALA A 159 14.14 8.35 -4.18
C ALA A 159 12.90 9.16 -3.75
N TRP A 160 11.84 8.52 -3.27
CA TRP A 160 10.63 9.18 -2.75
C TRP A 160 10.88 10.08 -1.53
N MET A 161 12.04 9.92 -0.87
CA MET A 161 12.42 10.76 0.26
C MET A 161 12.77 12.20 -0.13
N SER A 162 12.91 12.49 -1.42
CA SER A 162 12.98 13.86 -1.95
C SER A 162 11.68 14.22 -2.68
N PRO A 163 10.96 15.31 -2.30
CA PRO A 163 9.79 15.79 -3.03
C PRO A 163 10.05 16.02 -4.51
N LYS A 164 11.24 16.46 -4.87
CA LYS A 164 11.68 16.67 -6.25
C LYS A 164 11.66 15.36 -7.05
N ARG A 165 12.10 14.24 -6.45
CA ARG A 165 12.10 12.92 -7.08
C ARG A 165 10.71 12.27 -7.06
N ALA A 166 9.91 12.58 -6.05
CA ALA A 166 8.55 12.10 -5.97
C ALA A 166 7.66 12.63 -7.11
N MET A 167 7.98 13.80 -7.69
CA MET A 167 7.27 14.30 -8.90
C MET A 167 7.46 13.37 -10.11
N ASP A 168 8.65 12.80 -10.30
CA ASP A 168 8.90 11.83 -11.38
C ASP A 168 8.00 10.58 -11.18
N TYR A 169 7.80 10.15 -9.93
CA TYR A 169 6.90 9.03 -9.61
C TYR A 169 5.44 9.34 -9.96
N VAL A 170 4.99 10.57 -9.67
CA VAL A 170 3.63 11.02 -10.01
C VAL A 170 3.41 11.01 -11.52
N ASP A 171 4.39 11.46 -12.30
CA ASP A 171 4.30 11.44 -13.76
C ASP A 171 4.25 10.01 -14.32
N ARG A 172 5.04 9.08 -13.75
CA ARG A 172 4.98 7.65 -14.13
C ARG A 172 3.64 7.00 -13.76
N LEU A 173 3.08 7.33 -12.60
CA LEU A 173 1.73 6.89 -12.23
C LEU A 173 0.66 7.39 -13.20
N ARG A 174 0.71 8.67 -13.58
CA ARG A 174 -0.19 9.25 -14.58
C ARG A 174 -0.15 8.48 -15.91
N GLU A 175 1.06 8.19 -16.41
CA GLU A 175 1.24 7.41 -17.64
C GLU A 175 0.70 5.99 -17.51
N ALA A 176 1.03 5.30 -16.42
CA ALA A 176 0.58 3.94 -16.17
C ALA A 176 -0.94 3.83 -16.04
N PHE A 177 -1.57 4.79 -15.35
CA PHE A 177 -3.02 4.80 -15.16
C PHE A 177 -3.76 5.18 -16.45
N THR A 178 -3.21 6.10 -17.25
CA THR A 178 -3.75 6.41 -18.59
C THR A 178 -3.72 5.18 -19.50
N ASN A 179 -2.66 4.37 -19.43
CA ASN A 179 -2.57 3.12 -20.21
C ASN A 179 -3.56 2.05 -19.71
N LEU A 180 -3.80 1.98 -18.39
CA LEU A 180 -4.72 1.03 -17.77
C LEU A 180 -6.20 1.39 -18.03
N ASP A 181 -6.55 2.66 -17.92
CA ASP A 181 -7.90 3.22 -18.07
C ASP A 181 -7.83 4.50 -18.93
N PRO A 182 -7.81 4.38 -20.28
CA PRO A 182 -7.69 5.53 -21.17
C PRO A 182 -8.82 6.55 -21.04
N ASP A 183 -10.01 6.13 -20.64
CA ASP A 183 -11.17 7.02 -20.43
C ASP A 183 -10.96 7.97 -19.24
N GLY A 184 -10.01 7.66 -18.35
CA GLY A 184 -9.63 8.48 -17.20
C GLY A 184 -8.44 9.43 -17.44
N ALA A 185 -7.91 9.52 -18.65
CA ALA A 185 -6.67 10.24 -18.95
C ALA A 185 -6.66 11.71 -18.46
N GLU A 186 -7.80 12.42 -18.64
CA GLU A 186 -7.94 13.81 -18.20
C GLU A 186 -7.96 13.92 -16.66
N ASP A 187 -8.65 13.02 -15.98
CA ASP A 187 -8.69 12.99 -14.50
C ASP A 187 -7.31 12.72 -13.94
N TYR A 188 -6.56 11.74 -14.49
CA TYR A 188 -5.20 11.43 -14.05
C TYR A 188 -4.23 12.59 -14.29
N ALA A 189 -4.34 13.28 -15.44
CA ALA A 189 -3.52 14.46 -15.72
C ALA A 189 -3.80 15.59 -14.73
N ASN A 190 -5.07 15.92 -14.49
CA ASN A 190 -5.48 16.96 -13.55
C ASN A 190 -5.03 16.63 -12.11
N ASN A 191 -5.17 15.39 -11.67
CA ASN A 191 -4.79 14.93 -10.35
C ASN A 191 -3.26 14.97 -10.17
N ALA A 192 -2.50 14.48 -11.17
CA ALA A 192 -1.04 14.53 -11.17
C ALA A 192 -0.52 15.96 -11.11
N ASP A 193 -1.06 16.85 -11.92
CA ASP A 193 -0.70 18.28 -11.91
C ASP A 193 -0.99 18.93 -10.55
N ALA A 194 -2.14 18.61 -9.95
CA ALA A 194 -2.53 19.13 -8.64
C ALA A 194 -1.60 18.61 -7.53
N TYR A 195 -1.21 17.35 -7.60
CA TYR A 195 -0.29 16.76 -6.62
C TYR A 195 1.14 17.23 -6.81
N ASN A 196 1.63 17.33 -8.05
CA ASN A 196 2.95 17.89 -8.36
C ASN A 196 3.09 19.35 -7.87
N LYS A 197 2.03 20.17 -7.95
CA LYS A 197 2.03 21.52 -7.34
C LYS A 197 2.23 21.47 -5.82
N LYS A 198 1.64 20.49 -5.13
CA LYS A 198 1.83 20.32 -3.68
C LYS A 198 3.26 19.88 -3.36
N LEU A 199 3.82 18.96 -4.13
CA LEU A 199 5.22 18.50 -3.99
C LEU A 199 6.20 19.65 -4.29
N GLN A 200 5.95 20.45 -5.31
CA GLN A 200 6.77 21.62 -5.64
C GLN A 200 6.74 22.67 -4.53
N ALA A 201 5.55 22.94 -3.95
CA ALA A 201 5.44 23.84 -2.82
C ALA A 201 6.19 23.30 -1.60
N LEU A 202 6.09 21.98 -1.35
CA LEU A 202 6.84 21.31 -0.29
C LEU A 202 8.36 21.38 -0.53
N ASP A 203 8.85 21.16 -1.77
CA ASP A 203 10.28 21.32 -2.11
C ASP A 203 10.80 22.70 -1.76
N GLY A 204 10.03 23.76 -2.06
CA GLY A 204 10.35 25.13 -1.67
C GLY A 204 10.40 25.33 -0.15
N GLU A 205 9.36 24.86 0.55
CA GLU A 205 9.27 24.90 2.03
C GLU A 205 10.48 24.22 2.68
N LEU A 206 10.80 22.98 2.24
CA LEU A 206 11.92 22.23 2.80
C LEU A 206 13.28 22.89 2.51
N ARG A 207 13.44 23.44 1.34
CA ARG A 207 14.68 24.16 0.94
C ARG A 207 14.93 25.37 1.83
N GLU A 208 13.90 26.19 2.08
CA GLU A 208 13.99 27.35 2.94
C GLU A 208 14.29 26.95 4.40
N VAL A 209 13.57 25.97 4.91
CA VAL A 209 13.72 25.52 6.30
C VAL A 209 15.08 24.89 6.55
N LEU A 210 15.49 23.95 5.70
CA LEU A 210 16.78 23.26 5.86
C LEU A 210 17.98 24.17 5.62
N ALA A 211 17.83 25.25 4.85
CA ALA A 211 18.88 26.26 4.69
C ALA A 211 19.19 27.03 5.99
N THR A 212 18.30 27.03 6.99
CA THR A 212 18.52 27.66 8.29
C THR A 212 19.44 26.86 9.22
N ILE A 213 19.69 25.59 8.92
CA ILE A 213 20.61 24.74 9.70
C ILE A 213 22.05 25.28 9.53
N PRO A 214 22.78 25.56 10.63
CA PRO A 214 24.15 26.01 10.56
C PRO A 214 25.04 25.05 9.75
N PRO A 215 25.97 25.53 8.91
CA PRO A 215 26.78 24.68 8.04
C PRO A 215 27.52 23.54 8.76
N GLN A 216 28.00 23.78 10.01
CA GLN A 216 28.69 22.80 10.82
C GLN A 216 27.77 21.69 11.33
N HIS A 217 26.43 21.92 11.40
CA HIS A 217 25.44 20.94 11.86
C HIS A 217 24.72 20.22 10.73
N ARG A 218 25.09 20.47 9.47
CA ARG A 218 24.44 19.85 8.29
C ARG A 218 24.85 18.41 8.07
N VAL A 219 24.86 17.62 9.12
CA VAL A 219 25.09 16.16 9.07
C VAL A 219 23.84 15.47 9.61
N LEU A 220 23.11 14.80 8.71
CA LEU A 220 21.95 13.99 9.05
C LEU A 220 22.40 12.58 9.37
N VAL A 221 22.15 12.14 10.61
CA VAL A 221 22.55 10.81 11.09
C VAL A 221 21.31 9.98 11.37
N SER A 222 21.13 8.91 10.59
CA SER A 222 19.99 7.97 10.64
C SER A 222 20.46 6.56 10.97
N CYS A 223 19.51 5.63 11.17
CA CYS A 223 19.84 4.22 11.27
C CYS A 223 20.20 3.66 9.89
N GLU A 224 19.35 3.91 8.90
CA GLU A 224 19.53 3.48 7.52
C GLU A 224 19.97 4.66 6.62
N GLY A 225 20.71 4.35 5.54
CA GLY A 225 21.10 5.29 4.49
C GLY A 225 19.94 5.63 3.53
N ALA A 226 18.81 6.04 4.10
CA ALA A 226 17.56 6.28 3.36
C ALA A 226 17.37 7.74 2.91
N PHE A 227 18.28 8.63 3.31
CA PHE A 227 18.14 10.07 3.09
C PHE A 227 19.07 10.61 2.00
N THR A 228 19.77 9.77 1.25
CA THR A 228 20.77 10.18 0.24
C THR A 228 20.20 11.20 -0.76
N TYR A 229 18.97 10.99 -1.26
CA TYR A 229 18.34 11.92 -2.20
C TYR A 229 17.94 13.24 -1.52
N LEU A 230 17.33 13.20 -0.35
CA LEU A 230 16.99 14.37 0.44
C LEU A 230 18.26 15.15 0.81
N ALA A 231 19.27 14.46 1.34
CA ALA A 231 20.53 15.09 1.73
C ALA A 231 21.20 15.78 0.54
N THR A 232 21.26 15.13 -0.61
CA THR A 232 21.83 15.69 -1.85
C THR A 232 21.06 16.91 -2.33
N ASP A 233 19.72 16.84 -2.39
CA ASP A 233 18.88 17.90 -2.95
C ASP A 233 18.82 19.15 -2.04
N TYR A 234 19.09 19.01 -0.72
CA TYR A 234 19.04 20.12 0.25
C TYR A 234 20.37 20.45 0.93
N GLY A 235 21.48 19.88 0.47
CA GLY A 235 22.82 20.24 0.93
C GLY A 235 23.13 19.78 2.35
N LEU A 236 22.68 18.62 2.72
CA LEU A 236 23.07 17.89 3.94
C LEU A 236 24.12 16.83 3.60
N GLU A 237 24.94 16.46 4.57
CA GLU A 237 25.77 15.28 4.57
C GLU A 237 25.01 14.16 5.29
N GLU A 238 25.06 12.92 4.78
CA GLU A 238 24.40 11.78 5.38
C GLU A 238 25.40 10.85 6.05
N ALA A 239 25.06 10.34 7.23
CA ALA A 239 25.76 9.25 7.91
C ALA A 239 24.76 8.28 8.54
N PHE A 240 25.08 6.99 8.59
CA PHE A 240 24.14 5.95 9.01
C PHE A 240 24.82 4.74 9.62
N LEU A 241 24.04 3.91 10.34
CA LEU A 241 24.50 2.64 10.89
C LEU A 241 24.63 1.54 9.83
N TRP A 242 23.70 1.50 8.88
CA TRP A 242 23.69 0.56 7.74
C TRP A 242 23.19 1.21 6.46
N PRO A 243 23.71 0.80 5.30
CA PRO A 243 23.45 1.50 4.04
C PRO A 243 22.03 1.30 3.49
N VAL A 244 21.52 0.08 3.53
CA VAL A 244 20.17 -0.32 3.09
C VAL A 244 19.83 -1.59 3.82
N ASN A 245 18.70 -1.62 4.51
CA ASN A 245 18.04 -2.81 5.06
C ASN A 245 18.97 -3.86 5.71
N ALA A 246 19.88 -3.41 6.50
CA ALA A 246 20.92 -4.25 7.04
C ALA A 246 21.06 -4.11 8.57
N GLU A 247 19.91 -4.00 9.28
CA GLU A 247 19.93 -4.01 10.76
C GLU A 247 20.72 -5.22 11.29
N SER A 248 20.65 -6.37 10.61
CA SER A 248 21.44 -7.56 10.90
C SER A 248 22.94 -7.39 10.63
N GLU A 249 23.36 -6.34 9.95
CA GLU A 249 24.77 -6.06 9.60
C GLU A 249 25.45 -5.03 10.52
N ILE A 250 24.81 -4.65 11.63
CA ILE A 250 25.45 -3.79 12.64
C ILE A 250 26.68 -4.50 13.19
N THR A 251 27.85 -3.94 12.89
CA THR A 251 29.11 -4.45 13.43
C THR A 251 29.71 -3.45 14.42
N PRO A 252 30.49 -3.91 15.42
CA PRO A 252 31.18 -3.01 16.32
C PRO A 252 32.06 -1.97 15.59
N LYS A 253 32.61 -2.34 14.44
CA LYS A 253 33.42 -1.43 13.61
C LYS A 253 32.56 -0.29 12.99
N ARG A 254 31.37 -0.60 12.47
CA ARG A 254 30.44 0.41 11.93
C ARG A 254 29.95 1.35 13.03
N MET A 255 29.54 0.78 14.16
CA MET A 255 29.10 1.57 15.31
C MET A 255 30.20 2.51 15.80
N ALA A 256 31.42 2.02 15.96
CA ALA A 256 32.57 2.85 16.38
C ALA A 256 32.86 3.97 15.37
N ARG A 257 32.79 3.68 14.07
CA ARG A 257 32.97 4.68 13.00
C ARG A 257 31.89 5.77 13.10
N LEU A 258 30.60 5.40 13.23
CA LEU A 258 29.52 6.36 13.34
C LEU A 258 29.64 7.21 14.63
N ILE A 259 29.96 6.59 15.78
CA ILE A 259 30.22 7.32 17.03
C ILE A 259 31.33 8.37 16.84
N ASN A 260 32.43 8.00 16.16
CA ASN A 260 33.52 8.95 15.89
C ASN A 260 33.05 10.09 14.96
N THR A 261 32.33 9.79 13.88
CA THR A 261 31.75 10.81 12.99
C THR A 261 30.85 11.79 13.74
N VAL A 262 29.91 11.27 14.56
CA VAL A 262 28.99 12.10 15.36
C VAL A 262 29.77 13.01 16.32
N ARG A 263 30.80 12.45 16.97
CA ARG A 263 31.62 13.18 17.92
C ARG A 263 32.52 14.25 17.27
N GLU A 264 33.22 13.89 16.18
CA GLU A 264 34.14 14.79 15.46
C GLU A 264 33.41 15.95 14.78
N ARG A 265 32.19 15.67 14.29
CA ARG A 265 31.33 16.68 13.64
C ARG A 265 30.41 17.39 14.63
N ALA A 266 30.52 17.07 15.93
CA ALA A 266 29.67 17.61 16.99
C ALA A 266 28.17 17.62 16.61
N VAL A 267 27.69 16.47 16.04
CA VAL A 267 26.31 16.35 15.59
C VAL A 267 25.34 16.43 16.77
N PRO A 268 24.42 17.41 16.83
CA PRO A 268 23.59 17.63 18.02
C PRO A 268 22.59 16.51 18.29
N ALA A 269 22.06 15.91 17.21
CA ALA A 269 21.06 14.84 17.30
C ALA A 269 21.22 13.78 16.23
N VAL A 270 20.87 12.53 16.59
CA VAL A 270 20.78 11.38 15.69
C VAL A 270 19.37 10.82 15.69
N PHE A 271 18.96 10.15 14.63
CA PHE A 271 17.59 9.71 14.39
C PHE A 271 17.53 8.24 13.98
N CYS A 272 16.35 7.64 14.00
CA CYS A 272 16.12 6.28 13.50
C CYS A 272 14.74 6.16 12.86
N GLU A 273 14.54 5.18 11.99
CA GLU A 273 13.31 4.95 11.25
C GLU A 273 12.30 4.14 12.07
N SER A 274 11.01 4.31 11.75
CA SER A 274 9.90 3.70 12.51
C SER A 274 9.76 2.18 12.30
N THR A 275 10.36 1.64 11.25
CA THR A 275 10.27 0.22 10.87
C THR A 275 11.38 -0.64 11.47
N VAL A 276 12.36 -0.05 12.14
CA VAL A 276 13.52 -0.72 12.72
C VAL A 276 13.71 -0.38 14.21
N SER A 277 14.60 -1.10 14.91
CA SER A 277 14.91 -0.84 16.30
C SER A 277 15.87 0.34 16.47
N ASP A 278 15.52 1.31 17.29
CA ASP A 278 16.34 2.49 17.58
C ASP A 278 17.43 2.25 18.66
N LYS A 279 17.50 1.02 19.20
CA LYS A 279 18.40 0.70 20.32
C LYS A 279 19.87 1.03 20.01
N ALA A 280 20.38 0.59 18.86
CA ALA A 280 21.77 0.84 18.47
C ALA A 280 22.05 2.33 18.26
N GLN A 281 21.09 3.07 17.71
CA GLN A 281 21.24 4.50 17.49
C GLN A 281 21.23 5.30 18.80
N ARG A 282 20.44 4.87 19.78
CA ARG A 282 20.50 5.43 21.14
C ARG A 282 21.84 5.19 21.83
N GLU A 283 22.47 4.02 21.59
CA GLU A 283 23.82 3.72 22.07
C GLU A 283 24.85 4.64 21.39
N VAL A 284 24.73 4.91 20.09
CA VAL A 284 25.54 5.89 19.36
C VAL A 284 25.39 7.27 19.98
N ALA A 285 24.15 7.73 20.19
CA ALA A 285 23.87 9.02 20.81
C ALA A 285 24.55 9.18 22.16
N ALA A 286 24.35 8.21 23.06
CA ALA A 286 24.96 8.22 24.41
C ALA A 286 26.49 8.21 24.36
N ALA A 287 27.08 7.37 23.49
CA ALA A 287 28.54 7.26 23.36
C ALA A 287 29.18 8.51 22.75
N ALA A 288 28.47 9.21 21.85
CA ALA A 288 28.97 10.40 21.20
C ALA A 288 28.63 11.73 21.90
N ASN A 289 27.91 11.70 23.02
CA ASN A 289 27.35 12.88 23.70
C ASN A 289 26.43 13.71 22.79
N SER A 290 25.60 12.99 22.01
CA SER A 290 24.55 13.51 21.15
C SER A 290 23.20 13.12 21.72
N ARG A 291 22.10 13.76 21.30
CA ARG A 291 20.76 13.34 21.71
C ARG A 291 20.08 12.46 20.66
N PHE A 292 19.12 11.65 21.07
CA PHE A 292 18.20 11.00 20.14
C PHE A 292 17.11 12.02 19.76
N GLY A 293 17.11 12.44 18.49
CA GLY A 293 16.27 13.52 17.98
C GLY A 293 14.86 13.09 17.62
N GLY A 294 14.60 11.78 17.51
CA GLY A 294 13.27 11.27 17.22
C GLY A 294 13.25 10.16 16.16
N THR A 295 12.02 9.75 15.81
CA THR A 295 11.76 8.64 14.89
C THR A 295 11.23 9.17 13.57
N PHE A 296 11.93 8.89 12.49
CA PHE A 296 11.54 9.19 11.12
C PHE A 296 10.53 8.17 10.56
N PHE A 297 9.76 8.58 9.58
CA PHE A 297 9.04 7.68 8.69
C PHE A 297 9.75 7.65 7.34
N VAL A 298 9.96 6.47 6.78
CA VAL A 298 10.66 6.24 5.50
C VAL A 298 9.89 5.23 4.67
N ASP A 299 9.97 3.95 5.00
CA ASP A 299 9.41 2.83 4.24
C ASP A 299 7.93 2.60 4.50
N SER A 300 7.39 3.26 5.50
CA SER A 300 6.00 3.14 5.88
C SER A 300 5.42 4.49 6.28
N LEU A 301 4.18 4.73 5.88
CA LEU A 301 3.36 5.79 6.47
C LEU A 301 2.94 5.41 7.89
N SER A 302 2.56 6.38 8.69
CA SER A 302 1.90 6.15 9.97
C SER A 302 0.45 5.67 9.75
N LYS A 303 -0.19 5.25 10.83
CA LYS A 303 -1.64 5.09 10.86
C LYS A 303 -2.32 6.42 10.55
N PRO A 304 -3.62 6.43 10.15
CA PRO A 304 -4.34 7.65 9.78
C PRO A 304 -4.39 8.74 10.88
N ASP A 305 -4.33 8.34 12.14
CA ASP A 305 -4.30 9.22 13.32
C ASP A 305 -2.88 9.55 13.80
N GLY A 306 -1.86 9.08 13.10
CA GLY A 306 -0.46 9.31 13.43
C GLY A 306 0.13 10.55 12.74
N PRO A 307 1.44 10.82 12.95
CA PRO A 307 2.06 12.06 12.50
C PRO A 307 2.42 12.10 11.01
N ALA A 308 2.37 10.99 10.29
CA ALA A 308 2.83 10.86 8.91
C ALA A 308 1.90 9.97 8.05
N PRO A 309 0.57 10.24 7.99
CA PRO A 309 -0.39 9.41 7.27
C PRO A 309 -0.34 9.57 5.74
N THR A 310 0.36 10.58 5.21
CA THR A 310 0.59 10.81 3.78
C THR A 310 2.05 11.11 3.52
N LEU A 311 2.52 11.01 2.26
CA LEU A 311 3.89 11.35 1.91
C LEU A 311 4.22 12.83 2.24
N LEU A 312 3.28 13.74 2.00
CA LEU A 312 3.50 15.16 2.31
C LEU A 312 3.70 15.40 3.81
N GLU A 313 2.92 14.73 4.65
CA GLU A 313 3.04 14.82 6.11
C GLU A 313 4.27 14.08 6.63
N LEU A 314 4.63 12.95 6.03
CA LEU A 314 5.88 12.22 6.29
C LEU A 314 7.09 13.14 6.09
N GLN A 315 7.16 13.82 4.95
CA GLN A 315 8.26 14.73 4.65
C GLN A 315 8.32 15.90 5.66
N ARG A 316 7.18 16.52 5.97
CA ARG A 316 7.12 17.61 6.96
C ARG A 316 7.50 17.16 8.37
N HIS A 317 7.02 15.98 8.79
CA HIS A 317 7.37 15.39 10.08
C HIS A 317 8.88 15.17 10.19
N ASN A 318 9.47 14.54 9.18
CA ASN A 318 10.90 14.25 9.18
C ASN A 318 11.73 15.54 9.18
N VAL A 319 11.38 16.52 8.34
CA VAL A 319 12.12 17.78 8.26
C VAL A 319 11.97 18.59 9.55
N LYS A 320 10.80 18.56 10.20
CA LYS A 320 10.63 19.16 11.52
C LYS A 320 11.59 18.54 12.53
N LEU A 321 11.69 17.21 12.59
CA LEU A 321 12.64 16.53 13.49
C LEU A 321 14.10 16.89 13.16
N ILE A 322 14.46 16.93 11.87
CA ILE A 322 15.79 17.34 11.41
C ILE A 322 16.10 18.76 11.90
N LEU A 323 15.19 19.70 11.69
CA LEU A 323 15.37 21.07 12.11
C LEU A 323 15.52 21.19 13.62
N ASP A 324 14.58 20.64 14.39
CA ASP A 324 14.58 20.66 15.86
C ASP A 324 15.85 19.98 16.40
N GLY A 325 16.31 18.92 15.72
CA GLY A 325 17.49 18.17 16.09
C GLY A 325 18.80 18.88 15.81
N LEU A 326 18.93 19.52 14.66
CA LEU A 326 20.21 20.08 14.19
C LEU A 326 20.37 21.59 14.46
N THR A 327 19.31 22.29 14.91
CA THR A 327 19.39 23.72 15.23
C THR A 327 19.45 24.03 16.72
N ASP A 328 19.57 23.02 17.59
CA ASP A 328 19.63 23.18 19.04
C ASP A 328 18.40 23.90 19.64
N ARG A 329 17.27 23.84 18.91
CA ARG A 329 15.96 24.26 19.44
C ARG A 329 15.36 23.16 20.30
N GLY A 330 16.17 22.64 21.24
CA GLY A 330 15.71 21.74 22.29
C GLY A 330 15.06 22.57 23.38
N GLU A 331 13.76 22.36 23.56
CA GLU A 331 12.99 22.61 24.79
C GLU A 331 13.41 23.82 25.65
N ASP A 332 13.22 25.03 25.15
CA ASP A 332 12.86 26.19 25.96
C ASP A 332 11.35 26.47 25.73
N GLY A 333 10.51 25.70 26.41
CA GLY A 333 9.07 25.82 26.33
C GLY A 333 8.39 24.97 27.38
#